data_63783050e9eb471a7dd3152a599b7b33
#
_entry.id   63783050e9eb471a7dd3152a599b7b33
#
_cell.length_a   1.000
_cell.length_b   1.000
_cell.length_c   1.000
_cell.angle_alpha   90.00
_cell.angle_beta   90.00
_cell.angle_gamma   90.00
#
_symmetry.space_group_name_H-M   'P 1'
#
loop_
_entity.id
_entity.type
_entity.pdbx_description
1 polymer ?
#
loop_
_entity_poly.entity_id
_entity_poly.type
_entity_poly.pdbx_seq_one_letter_code
_entity_poly.pdbx_strand_id
1 'polypeptide(L)'
;MAPKGVNSPAKKTRSRVCSKFSTNGDAFATSHDLSNILFESGGSTSRNYQSSSKGDASSRDFEGETYPSNTNVPQMRKSKIGTLKCFGVEMSPGNFAVAIVYFVQGVLGLSRLAVNFYLKDDLHLDPAETAIISGVSSLPWLIKPLYGFISDSIPLFGYRRRSYLILSGLLGAFSWCLMASFVDSKYGVALCILLGSLSVAFSDVVVDSMVVERARGESQSTSGSLQSLCWGSSAVGGIVSAYFSGSLVDAYGVRFVFGVTAFLPLMTSAVAVLVKEQRVPSSWGHNPLISGSNFIENSKQNIMQLLAAVRQRDILLPTLFIFLWQATPQSDSAMFFFTTNKLGFSPEFLGRVKLVTSVASLVGVALYNAFLKNVPLRKIFLLTTIIGSTLGMTQVFLVTGLNREFGISDEWFSIGDSLIITVLSQASFMPVLVLAAKLCPSGMEATLFATLMSISNGGSVAGGLLGAGLTQLLGVTKDSFGNLALLIVICNLSSLLPLPLLGLLPEENPDAKNADIGQTKMN
;
A
#
# COMPACT_ATOMS: atom_id res chain seq x y z
N MET A 1 -42.84 -47.29 -30.00
CA MET A 1 -44.04 -47.55 -29.21
C MET A 1 -44.06 -46.64 -28.01
N ALA A 2 -44.77 -45.58 -28.10
CA ALA A 2 -45.45 -44.92 -26.99
C ALA A 2 -46.70 -45.69 -26.64
N PRO A 3 -47.45 -45.48 -25.54
CA PRO A 3 -47.81 -44.18 -24.99
C PRO A 3 -48.18 -44.09 -23.51
N LYS A 4 -48.45 -42.82 -23.09
CA LYS A 4 -49.49 -42.33 -22.15
C LYS A 4 -49.19 -42.52 -20.65
N GLY A 5 -49.29 -41.55 -19.75
CA GLY A 5 -50.07 -40.31 -19.76
C GLY A 5 -50.72 -40.19 -18.38
N VAL A 6 -50.97 -38.97 -17.94
CA VAL A 6 -52.14 -38.51 -17.15
C VAL A 6 -51.86 -37.95 -15.75
N ASN A 7 -51.93 -36.62 -15.76
CA ASN A 7 -52.68 -35.71 -14.86
C ASN A 7 -52.25 -35.40 -13.40
N SER A 8 -51.98 -34.14 -13.24
CA SER A 8 -52.26 -33.19 -12.13
C SER A 8 -53.76 -33.25 -11.66
N PRO A 9 -54.21 -32.64 -10.53
CA PRO A 9 -53.85 -31.29 -10.03
C PRO A 9 -53.93 -31.02 -8.49
N ALA A 10 -53.35 -29.87 -8.14
CA ALA A 10 -53.80 -28.80 -7.24
C ALA A 10 -54.22 -29.04 -5.78
N LYS A 11 -53.72 -28.26 -4.85
CA LYS A 11 -54.34 -27.06 -4.24
C LYS A 11 -53.51 -26.53 -3.04
N LYS A 12 -53.22 -25.24 -3.10
CA LYS A 12 -53.28 -24.17 -2.09
C LYS A 12 -53.32 -24.58 -0.61
N THR A 13 -52.36 -24.04 0.18
CA THR A 13 -52.74 -23.19 1.32
C THR A 13 -51.65 -22.13 1.61
N ARG A 14 -52.08 -20.88 1.69
CA ARG A 14 -51.38 -19.71 2.21
C ARG A 14 -51.26 -19.83 3.74
N SER A 15 -50.08 -19.55 4.29
CA SER A 15 -50.04 -18.90 5.60
C SER A 15 -48.96 -17.82 5.61
N ARG A 16 -49.43 -16.59 5.76
CA ARG A 16 -48.63 -15.40 6.07
C ARG A 16 -48.07 -15.58 7.47
N VAL A 17 -46.75 -15.45 7.62
CA VAL A 17 -46.14 -14.95 8.85
C VAL A 17 -45.30 -13.77 8.46
N CYS A 18 -45.82 -12.61 8.80
CA CYS A 18 -45.16 -11.32 8.76
C CYS A 18 -44.33 -11.24 10.01
N SER A 19 -42.99 -11.26 9.92
CA SER A 19 -42.14 -10.78 10.99
C SER A 19 -41.23 -9.69 10.41
N LYS A 20 -41.44 -8.53 10.95
CA LYS A 20 -40.70 -7.29 10.76
C LYS A 20 -39.21 -7.56 10.96
N PHE A 21 -38.40 -7.40 9.91
CA PHE A 21 -36.99 -7.10 10.05
C PHE A 21 -36.81 -5.60 9.76
N SER A 22 -36.50 -4.90 10.82
CA SER A 22 -36.03 -3.52 10.80
C SER A 22 -34.73 -3.46 10.01
N THR A 23 -34.73 -2.73 8.93
CA THR A 23 -33.53 -2.33 8.19
C THR A 23 -32.78 -1.30 9.01
N ASN A 24 -31.78 -1.74 9.80
CA ASN A 24 -30.69 -0.88 10.14
C ASN A 24 -29.57 -1.18 9.13
N GLY A 25 -29.54 -0.37 8.08
CA GLY A 25 -28.36 -0.23 7.23
C GLY A 25 -27.37 0.65 7.95
N ASP A 26 -26.33 0.06 8.49
CA ASP A 26 -25.07 0.73 8.85
C ASP A 26 -24.02 -0.37 9.08
N ALA A 27 -23.39 -0.82 8.01
CA ALA A 27 -22.16 -1.58 8.07
C ALA A 27 -21.37 -1.45 6.75
N PHE A 28 -21.10 -0.21 6.33
CA PHE A 28 -19.95 0.09 5.49
C PHE A 28 -19.05 1.00 6.31
N ALA A 29 -18.11 0.40 7.07
CA ALA A 29 -16.98 1.11 7.63
C ALA A 29 -16.15 1.60 6.46
N THR A 30 -16.35 2.85 6.11
CA THR A 30 -15.58 3.58 5.10
C THR A 30 -14.15 3.73 5.58
N SER A 31 -13.21 3.85 4.65
CA SER A 31 -11.78 4.12 4.85
C SER A 31 -11.45 5.25 5.85
N HIS A 32 -12.45 5.93 6.35
CA HIS A 32 -12.39 6.95 7.41
C HIS A 32 -11.79 6.42 8.72
N ASP A 33 -11.99 5.14 9.05
CA ASP A 33 -11.45 4.55 10.28
C ASP A 33 -9.94 4.27 10.20
N LEU A 34 -9.40 4.04 9.01
CA LEU A 34 -7.96 3.84 8.83
C LEU A 34 -7.16 5.15 9.01
N SER A 35 -7.73 6.28 8.57
CA SER A 35 -7.11 7.59 8.76
C SER A 35 -7.12 8.02 10.24
N ASN A 36 -8.18 7.70 10.96
CA ASN A 36 -8.27 7.99 12.38
C ASN A 36 -7.24 7.21 13.20
N ILE A 37 -6.94 5.96 12.83
CA ILE A 37 -5.92 5.14 13.51
C ILE A 37 -4.51 5.71 13.30
N LEU A 38 -4.24 6.35 12.18
CA LEU A 38 -2.94 6.93 11.87
C LEU A 38 -2.73 8.33 12.48
N PHE A 39 -3.80 9.05 12.84
CA PHE A 39 -3.73 10.45 13.27
C PHE A 39 -4.20 10.73 14.70
N GLU A 40 -4.91 9.82 15.38
CA GLU A 40 -5.36 10.03 16.77
C GLU A 40 -4.23 10.04 17.82
N SER A 41 -3.00 9.70 17.47
CA SER A 41 -1.86 9.69 18.40
C SER A 41 -1.13 11.03 18.57
N GLY A 42 -1.59 12.12 17.95
CA GLY A 42 -0.91 13.43 17.91
C GLY A 42 -1.65 14.59 18.59
N GLY A 43 -2.49 14.35 19.59
CA GLY A 43 -3.20 15.40 20.32
C GLY A 43 -2.33 16.11 21.36
N SER A 44 -1.52 17.10 20.97
CA SER A 44 -0.89 18.04 21.93
C SER A 44 -1.74 19.28 22.07
N THR A 45 -2.27 19.50 23.26
CA THR A 45 -2.93 20.70 23.76
C THR A 45 -2.04 21.92 23.65
N SER A 46 -2.35 22.84 22.75
CA SER A 46 -1.80 24.19 22.81
C SER A 46 -2.53 25.02 23.87
N ARG A 47 -1.85 25.29 24.97
CA ARG A 47 -2.31 26.27 25.98
C ARG A 47 -2.18 27.68 25.41
N ASN A 48 -3.29 28.37 25.31
CA ASN A 48 -3.36 29.82 25.12
C ASN A 48 -2.80 30.53 26.38
N TYR A 49 -1.68 31.23 26.22
CA TYR A 49 -1.28 32.25 27.17
C TYR A 49 -1.88 33.60 26.74
N GLN A 50 -2.89 34.06 27.44
CA GLN A 50 -3.28 35.46 27.47
C GLN A 50 -2.38 36.17 28.47
N SER A 51 -1.50 37.03 27.98
CA SER A 51 -0.83 38.04 28.83
C SER A 51 -1.62 39.34 28.79
N SER A 52 -2.18 39.68 29.93
CA SER A 52 -2.73 41.01 30.25
C SER A 52 -1.55 41.91 30.64
N SER A 53 -1.35 43.02 29.94
CA SER A 53 -0.60 44.17 30.48
C SER A 53 -1.40 45.44 30.22
N LYS A 54 -1.86 46.04 31.33
CA LYS A 54 -2.31 47.43 31.43
C LYS A 54 -1.09 48.33 31.40
N GLY A 55 -1.19 49.46 30.71
CA GLY A 55 -0.23 50.54 30.76
C GLY A 55 -0.76 51.76 30.03
N ASP A 56 -1.00 52.84 30.80
CA ASP A 56 -1.69 54.07 30.49
C ASP A 56 -1.01 55.03 29.49
N ALA A 57 -1.88 55.80 28.86
CA ALA A 57 -1.80 57.25 28.57
C ALA A 57 -0.71 57.80 27.62
N SER A 58 -1.13 58.38 26.52
CA SER A 58 -1.08 59.85 26.30
C SER A 58 -1.47 60.24 24.89
N SER A 59 -2.40 61.14 24.83
CA SER A 59 -2.95 61.89 23.70
C SER A 59 -1.88 62.59 22.85
N ARG A 60 -2.07 62.61 21.52
CA ARG A 60 -1.88 63.81 20.67
C ARG A 60 -2.69 63.67 19.37
N ASP A 61 -3.54 64.66 19.19
CA ASP A 61 -4.37 64.94 18.01
C ASP A 61 -3.51 65.18 16.75
N PHE A 62 -3.94 64.66 15.63
CA PHE A 62 -3.68 65.27 14.31
C PHE A 62 -4.89 65.03 13.41
N GLU A 63 -5.55 66.14 13.09
CA GLU A 63 -6.58 66.29 12.06
C GLU A 63 -5.99 66.02 10.67
N GLY A 64 -6.78 65.44 9.75
CA GLY A 64 -6.37 65.40 8.37
C GLY A 64 -7.22 64.49 7.47
N GLU A 65 -8.29 65.12 6.94
CA GLU A 65 -8.89 64.90 5.60
C GLU A 65 -9.53 63.56 5.25
N THR A 66 -10.83 63.58 5.23
CA THR A 66 -11.80 62.67 4.60
C THR A 66 -11.71 62.77 3.07
N TYR A 67 -11.34 61.64 2.38
CA TYR A 67 -11.69 61.42 0.98
C TYR A 67 -12.74 60.32 0.85
N PRO A 68 -13.82 60.52 0.08
CA PRO A 68 -14.84 59.50 -0.14
C PRO A 68 -14.38 58.55 -1.25
N SER A 69 -14.03 57.31 -0.93
CA SER A 69 -13.81 56.26 -1.93
C SER A 69 -15.11 55.52 -2.21
N ASN A 70 -15.84 56.03 -3.18
CA ASN A 70 -16.96 55.32 -3.78
C ASN A 70 -16.42 54.61 -5.04
N THR A 71 -15.99 53.35 -4.95
CA THR A 71 -15.76 52.49 -6.08
C THR A 71 -16.50 51.19 -5.87
N ASN A 72 -17.72 51.14 -6.42
CA ASN A 72 -18.45 49.91 -6.68
C ASN A 72 -17.65 49.07 -7.69
N VAL A 73 -16.81 48.17 -7.18
CA VAL A 73 -16.26 47.09 -8.00
C VAL A 73 -17.34 46.00 -8.08
N PRO A 74 -17.80 45.62 -9.28
CA PRO A 74 -18.77 44.55 -9.42
C PRO A 74 -18.11 43.27 -8.92
N GLN A 75 -18.59 42.70 -7.82
CA GLN A 75 -18.27 41.32 -7.45
C GLN A 75 -18.74 40.42 -8.58
N MET A 76 -17.82 39.97 -9.38
CA MET A 76 -18.03 38.88 -10.33
C MET A 76 -18.58 37.70 -9.53
N ARG A 77 -19.87 37.45 -9.69
CA ARG A 77 -20.57 36.26 -9.21
C ARG A 77 -19.87 35.05 -9.82
N LYS A 78 -18.90 34.44 -9.10
CA LYS A 78 -18.33 33.14 -9.46
C LYS A 78 -19.51 32.18 -9.58
N SER A 79 -19.81 31.76 -10.80
CA SER A 79 -20.78 30.71 -11.08
C SER A 79 -20.37 29.51 -10.27
N LYS A 80 -21.23 29.02 -9.38
CA LYS A 80 -21.11 27.73 -8.73
C LYS A 80 -21.31 26.65 -9.80
N ILE A 81 -20.28 26.38 -10.60
CA ILE A 81 -20.17 25.10 -11.27
C ILE A 81 -20.06 24.09 -10.12
N GLY A 82 -21.02 23.19 -10.00
CA GLY A 82 -21.03 22.19 -8.96
C GLY A 82 -19.71 21.43 -8.95
N THR A 83 -18.87 21.69 -7.95
CA THR A 83 -17.58 21.00 -7.80
C THR A 83 -17.87 19.55 -7.48
N LEU A 84 -17.47 18.66 -8.37
CA LEU A 84 -17.57 17.21 -8.16
C LEU A 84 -16.76 16.86 -6.90
N LYS A 85 -17.42 16.23 -5.92
CA LYS A 85 -16.75 15.73 -4.71
C LYS A 85 -16.57 14.21 -4.81
N CYS A 86 -15.36 13.73 -4.57
CA CYS A 86 -15.04 12.31 -4.50
C CYS A 86 -14.40 12.04 -3.14
N PHE A 87 -14.88 11.07 -2.38
CA PHE A 87 -14.45 10.77 -1.00
C PHE A 87 -14.44 12.02 -0.07
N GLY A 88 -15.40 12.92 -0.27
CA GLY A 88 -15.49 14.16 0.54
C GLY A 88 -14.53 15.29 0.11
N VAL A 89 -13.64 15.06 -0.84
CA VAL A 89 -12.65 16.01 -1.36
C VAL A 89 -13.14 16.66 -2.65
N GLU A 90 -12.99 17.98 -2.78
CA GLU A 90 -13.24 18.68 -4.04
C GLU A 90 -12.22 18.27 -5.09
N MET A 91 -12.70 17.86 -6.28
CA MET A 91 -11.85 17.42 -7.38
C MET A 91 -11.21 18.62 -8.10
N SER A 92 -10.28 19.27 -7.40
CA SER A 92 -9.38 20.24 -8.03
C SER A 92 -8.44 19.53 -9.03
N PRO A 93 -7.88 20.21 -10.04
CA PRO A 93 -6.95 19.59 -10.99
C PRO A 93 -5.78 18.85 -10.30
N GLY A 94 -5.32 19.37 -9.18
CA GLY A 94 -4.26 18.72 -8.42
C GLY A 94 -4.74 17.49 -7.63
N ASN A 95 -5.95 17.49 -7.06
CA ASN A 95 -6.52 16.32 -6.38
C ASN A 95 -6.88 15.23 -7.41
N PHE A 96 -7.32 15.63 -8.59
CA PHE A 96 -7.52 14.72 -9.71
C PHE A 96 -6.20 14.05 -10.13
N ALA A 97 -5.11 14.82 -10.25
CA ALA A 97 -3.80 14.24 -10.55
C ALA A 97 -3.35 13.22 -9.49
N VAL A 98 -3.50 13.55 -8.21
CA VAL A 98 -3.22 12.61 -7.09
C VAL A 98 -4.05 11.33 -7.24
N ALA A 99 -5.36 11.45 -7.42
CA ALA A 99 -6.26 10.30 -7.55
C ALA A 99 -5.87 9.39 -8.74
N ILE A 100 -5.54 9.97 -9.89
CA ILE A 100 -5.12 9.21 -11.07
C ILE A 100 -3.78 8.51 -10.84
N VAL A 101 -2.81 9.16 -10.19
CA VAL A 101 -1.52 8.51 -9.92
C VAL A 101 -1.71 7.29 -9.01
N TYR A 102 -2.50 7.39 -7.95
CA TYR A 102 -2.80 6.25 -7.08
C TYR A 102 -3.64 5.17 -7.80
N PHE A 103 -4.58 5.58 -8.65
CA PHE A 103 -5.32 4.63 -9.50
C PHE A 103 -4.37 3.85 -10.42
N VAL A 104 -3.44 4.53 -11.10
CA VAL A 104 -2.43 3.91 -11.95
C VAL A 104 -1.57 2.93 -11.16
N GLN A 105 -1.13 3.28 -9.95
CA GLN A 105 -0.38 2.36 -9.08
C GLN A 105 -1.16 1.08 -8.80
N GLY A 106 -2.47 1.19 -8.56
CA GLY A 106 -3.34 0.02 -8.39
C GLY A 106 -3.44 -0.84 -9.65
N VAL A 107 -3.67 -0.20 -10.81
CA VAL A 107 -3.82 -0.92 -12.10
C VAL A 107 -2.50 -1.55 -12.56
N LEU A 108 -1.34 -1.03 -12.18
CA LEU A 108 -0.03 -1.63 -12.49
C LEU A 108 0.13 -3.05 -11.93
N GLY A 109 -0.72 -3.47 -10.98
CA GLY A 109 -0.85 -4.88 -10.59
C GLY A 109 -1.14 -5.84 -11.75
N LEU A 110 -1.67 -5.32 -12.89
CA LEU A 110 -1.93 -6.06 -14.12
C LEU A 110 -0.68 -6.80 -14.65
N SER A 111 0.47 -6.16 -14.60
CA SER A 111 1.74 -6.74 -15.07
C SER A 111 2.28 -7.87 -14.20
N ARG A 112 1.90 -7.96 -12.93
CA ARG A 112 2.49 -8.97 -12.00
C ARG A 112 2.22 -10.40 -12.46
N LEU A 113 0.98 -10.70 -12.85
CA LEU A 113 0.63 -12.03 -13.36
C LEU A 113 1.35 -12.30 -14.69
N ALA A 114 1.36 -11.33 -15.60
CA ALA A 114 2.04 -11.44 -16.89
C ALA A 114 3.56 -11.67 -16.71
N VAL A 115 4.21 -10.97 -15.77
CA VAL A 115 5.64 -11.18 -15.45
C VAL A 115 5.88 -12.61 -14.98
N ASN A 116 5.05 -13.15 -14.09
CA ASN A 116 5.21 -14.53 -13.61
C ASN A 116 5.09 -15.55 -14.75
N PHE A 117 4.11 -15.40 -15.62
CA PHE A 117 3.98 -16.27 -16.80
C PHE A 117 5.13 -16.08 -17.78
N TYR A 118 5.60 -14.86 -18.00
CA TYR A 118 6.73 -14.57 -18.86
C TYR A 118 8.03 -15.23 -18.37
N LEU A 119 8.32 -15.12 -17.07
CA LEU A 119 9.49 -15.77 -16.46
C LEU A 119 9.41 -17.31 -16.56
N LYS A 120 8.19 -17.86 -16.37
CA LYS A 120 7.94 -19.29 -16.40
C LYS A 120 7.91 -19.87 -17.81
N ASP A 121 7.08 -19.31 -18.70
CA ASP A 121 6.74 -19.94 -20.00
C ASP A 121 7.65 -19.48 -21.13
N ASP A 122 8.00 -18.17 -21.19
CA ASP A 122 8.88 -17.65 -22.26
C ASP A 122 10.37 -17.82 -21.92
N LEU A 123 10.77 -17.53 -20.68
CA LEU A 123 12.18 -17.65 -20.26
C LEU A 123 12.52 -19.00 -19.64
N HIS A 124 11.53 -19.86 -19.40
CA HIS A 124 11.69 -21.21 -18.86
C HIS A 124 12.51 -21.28 -17.55
N LEU A 125 12.37 -20.26 -16.68
CA LEU A 125 13.10 -20.18 -15.42
C LEU A 125 12.51 -21.13 -14.37
N ASP A 126 13.36 -21.55 -13.44
CA ASP A 126 12.93 -22.29 -12.27
C ASP A 126 12.28 -21.40 -11.20
N PRO A 127 11.49 -21.98 -10.26
CA PRO A 127 10.82 -21.22 -9.20
C PRO A 127 11.75 -20.35 -8.36
N ALA A 128 12.97 -20.84 -8.05
CA ALA A 128 13.95 -20.10 -7.28
C ALA A 128 14.48 -18.87 -8.04
N GLU A 129 14.81 -19.03 -9.34
CA GLU A 129 15.24 -17.90 -10.19
C GLU A 129 14.12 -16.87 -10.36
N THR A 130 12.88 -17.33 -10.54
CA THR A 130 11.69 -16.47 -10.63
C THR A 130 11.50 -15.66 -9.35
N ALA A 131 11.67 -16.26 -8.16
CA ALA A 131 11.59 -15.58 -6.88
C ALA A 131 12.64 -14.47 -6.75
N ILE A 132 13.90 -14.76 -7.15
CA ILE A 132 14.99 -13.77 -7.10
C ILE A 132 14.71 -12.60 -8.04
N ILE A 133 14.33 -12.85 -9.29
CA ILE A 133 14.04 -11.81 -10.27
C ILE A 133 12.83 -10.96 -9.85
N SER A 134 11.78 -11.59 -9.36
CA SER A 134 10.61 -10.89 -8.83
C SER A 134 10.97 -10.04 -7.61
N GLY A 135 11.88 -10.52 -6.76
CA GLY A 135 12.39 -9.79 -5.60
C GLY A 135 13.13 -8.50 -5.96
N VAL A 136 13.73 -8.41 -7.15
CA VAL A 136 14.37 -7.19 -7.66
C VAL A 136 13.39 -6.00 -7.71
N SER A 137 12.11 -6.26 -7.94
CA SER A 137 11.07 -5.23 -7.93
C SER A 137 10.91 -4.49 -6.60
N SER A 138 11.34 -5.10 -5.49
CA SER A 138 11.23 -4.51 -4.16
C SER A 138 12.42 -3.61 -3.79
N LEU A 139 13.54 -3.68 -4.51
CA LEU A 139 14.74 -2.90 -4.20
C LEU A 139 14.52 -1.38 -4.19
N PRO A 140 13.81 -0.78 -5.18
CA PRO A 140 13.54 0.67 -5.15
C PRO A 140 12.75 1.13 -3.92
N TRP A 141 11.92 0.26 -3.34
CA TRP A 141 11.11 0.57 -2.17
C TRP A 141 11.91 0.63 -0.86
N LEU A 142 13.15 0.09 -0.87
CA LEU A 142 14.06 0.16 0.28
C LEU A 142 14.64 1.54 0.49
N ILE A 143 14.75 2.33 -0.58
CA ILE A 143 15.43 3.63 -0.58
C ILE A 143 14.46 4.81 -0.77
N LYS A 144 13.16 4.60 -0.48
CA LYS A 144 12.13 5.66 -0.56
C LYS A 144 12.51 6.99 0.09
N PRO A 145 13.13 7.04 1.29
CA PRO A 145 13.54 8.29 1.91
C PRO A 145 14.49 9.12 1.05
N LEU A 146 15.34 8.46 0.24
CA LEU A 146 16.26 9.14 -0.68
C LEU A 146 15.50 9.88 -1.79
N TYR A 147 14.42 9.31 -2.31
CA TYR A 147 13.62 9.96 -3.36
C TYR A 147 12.91 11.21 -2.85
N GLY A 148 12.37 11.15 -1.63
CA GLY A 148 11.80 12.30 -0.96
C GLY A 148 12.81 13.42 -0.83
N PHE A 149 14.00 13.09 -0.32
CA PHE A 149 15.09 14.04 -0.17
C PHE A 149 15.52 14.66 -1.52
N ILE A 150 15.68 13.86 -2.57
CA ILE A 150 16.03 14.33 -3.92
C ILE A 150 14.96 15.29 -4.45
N SER A 151 13.68 14.92 -4.38
CA SER A 151 12.59 15.73 -4.91
C SER A 151 12.39 17.04 -4.15
N ASP A 152 12.65 17.06 -2.84
CA ASP A 152 12.54 18.26 -2.02
C ASP A 152 13.68 19.25 -2.26
N SER A 153 14.86 18.73 -2.54
CA SER A 153 16.11 19.51 -2.55
C SER A 153 16.52 19.97 -3.94
N ILE A 154 16.25 19.19 -4.99
CA ILE A 154 16.71 19.46 -6.35
C ILE A 154 15.51 19.78 -7.26
N PRO A 155 15.23 21.07 -7.58
CA PRO A 155 14.20 21.39 -8.56
C PRO A 155 14.69 21.06 -9.97
N LEU A 156 13.99 20.11 -10.66
CA LEU A 156 14.25 19.81 -12.07
C LEU A 156 13.39 20.73 -12.95
N PHE A 157 14.02 21.40 -13.93
CA PHE A 157 13.36 22.36 -14.82
C PHE A 157 12.59 23.48 -14.07
N GLY A 158 13.01 23.77 -12.84
CA GLY A 158 12.38 24.76 -11.97
C GLY A 158 11.15 24.25 -11.21
N TYR A 159 10.88 22.95 -11.19
CA TYR A 159 9.77 22.34 -10.46
C TYR A 159 10.25 21.19 -9.57
N ARG A 160 9.68 21.07 -8.36
CA ARG A 160 10.04 20.04 -7.38
C ARG A 160 9.17 18.77 -7.48
N ARG A 161 7.91 18.89 -7.90
CA ARG A 161 6.95 17.77 -7.95
C ARG A 161 6.63 17.37 -9.39
N ARG A 162 6.18 18.33 -10.19
CA ARG A 162 5.72 18.11 -11.55
C ARG A 162 6.74 17.42 -12.44
N SER A 163 8.00 17.87 -12.43
CA SER A 163 9.05 17.32 -13.29
C SER A 163 9.39 15.88 -12.94
N TYR A 164 9.42 15.55 -11.66
CA TYR A 164 9.68 14.19 -11.21
C TYR A 164 8.55 13.22 -11.56
N LEU A 165 7.28 13.64 -11.45
CA LEU A 165 6.15 12.83 -11.89
C LEU A 165 6.18 12.56 -13.40
N ILE A 166 6.55 13.56 -14.20
CA ILE A 166 6.69 13.37 -15.65
C ILE A 166 7.81 12.37 -15.96
N LEU A 167 8.99 12.55 -15.35
CA LEU A 167 10.13 11.68 -15.60
C LEU A 167 9.88 10.25 -15.11
N SER A 168 9.29 10.07 -13.93
CA SER A 168 8.96 8.74 -13.41
C SER A 168 7.96 8.03 -14.32
N GLY A 169 6.90 8.72 -14.78
CA GLY A 169 5.94 8.13 -15.70
C GLY A 169 6.56 7.75 -17.05
N LEU A 170 7.45 8.59 -17.61
CA LEU A 170 8.19 8.26 -18.84
C LEU A 170 9.14 7.08 -18.65
N LEU A 171 9.84 7.01 -17.51
CA LEU A 171 10.70 5.88 -17.17
C LEU A 171 9.92 4.55 -17.08
N GLY A 172 8.77 4.58 -16.43
CA GLY A 172 7.90 3.41 -16.32
C GLY A 172 7.36 2.95 -17.67
N ALA A 173 6.89 3.90 -18.50
CA ALA A 173 6.42 3.59 -19.85
C ALA A 173 7.53 3.00 -20.71
N PHE A 174 8.73 3.59 -20.67
CA PHE A 174 9.90 3.08 -21.39
C PHE A 174 10.25 1.65 -20.97
N SER A 175 10.28 1.38 -19.66
CA SER A 175 10.54 0.06 -19.12
C SER A 175 9.55 -0.99 -19.63
N TRP A 176 8.24 -0.71 -19.58
CA TRP A 176 7.22 -1.64 -20.04
C TRP A 176 7.16 -1.77 -21.56
N CYS A 177 7.49 -0.71 -22.32
CA CYS A 177 7.67 -0.80 -23.76
C CYS A 177 8.83 -1.72 -24.15
N LEU A 178 9.95 -1.65 -23.45
CA LEU A 178 11.07 -2.58 -23.67
C LEU A 178 10.66 -4.03 -23.39
N MET A 179 9.94 -4.28 -22.29
CA MET A 179 9.40 -5.60 -21.95
C MET A 179 8.45 -6.13 -23.01
N ALA A 180 7.63 -5.25 -23.62
CA ALA A 180 6.70 -5.65 -24.66
C ALA A 180 7.39 -6.01 -25.99
N SER A 181 8.56 -5.41 -26.33
CA SER A 181 9.10 -5.42 -27.67
C SER A 181 10.44 -6.14 -27.82
N PHE A 182 11.39 -5.98 -26.90
CA PHE A 182 12.80 -6.32 -27.17
C PHE A 182 13.46 -7.22 -26.13
N VAL A 183 12.87 -7.38 -24.96
CA VAL A 183 13.55 -8.09 -23.85
C VAL A 183 13.24 -9.57 -23.90
N ASP A 184 14.30 -10.38 -24.11
CA ASP A 184 14.25 -11.85 -24.17
C ASP A 184 15.25 -12.53 -23.21
N SER A 185 15.91 -11.77 -22.34
CA SER A 185 16.90 -12.31 -21.40
C SER A 185 16.49 -12.04 -19.95
N LYS A 186 16.84 -12.97 -19.06
CA LYS A 186 16.54 -12.85 -17.62
C LYS A 186 17.12 -11.58 -16.98
N TYR A 187 18.31 -11.14 -17.42
CA TYR A 187 18.92 -9.90 -16.91
C TYR A 187 18.22 -8.64 -17.44
N GLY A 188 17.80 -8.67 -18.71
CA GLY A 188 17.01 -7.59 -19.31
C GLY A 188 15.66 -7.44 -18.60
N VAL A 189 14.97 -8.55 -18.30
CA VAL A 189 13.72 -8.55 -17.53
C VAL A 189 13.94 -7.99 -16.14
N ALA A 190 14.97 -8.45 -15.42
CA ALA A 190 15.29 -7.94 -14.09
C ALA A 190 15.55 -6.43 -14.10
N LEU A 191 16.28 -5.92 -15.10
CA LEU A 191 16.53 -4.48 -15.27
C LEU A 191 15.22 -3.72 -15.55
N CYS A 192 14.37 -4.22 -16.44
CA CYS A 192 13.09 -3.58 -16.74
C CYS A 192 12.15 -3.58 -15.53
N ILE A 193 12.07 -4.68 -14.80
CA ILE A 193 11.29 -4.75 -13.55
C ILE A 193 11.83 -3.75 -12.52
N LEU A 194 13.15 -3.63 -12.39
CA LEU A 194 13.79 -2.66 -11.49
C LEU A 194 13.43 -1.22 -11.89
N LEU A 195 13.55 -0.87 -13.17
CA LEU A 195 13.23 0.49 -13.69
C LEU A 195 11.73 0.79 -13.58
N GLY A 196 10.87 -0.18 -13.87
CA GLY A 196 9.43 -0.05 -13.70
C GLY A 196 9.04 0.18 -12.24
N SER A 197 9.63 -0.58 -11.33
CA SER A 197 9.43 -0.42 -9.89
C SER A 197 10.00 0.90 -9.35
N LEU A 198 11.17 1.34 -9.86
CA LEU A 198 11.76 2.64 -9.52
C LEU A 198 10.84 3.79 -9.93
N SER A 199 10.25 3.71 -11.12
CA SER A 199 9.25 4.66 -11.60
C SER A 199 8.07 4.80 -10.62
N VAL A 200 7.52 3.67 -10.19
CA VAL A 200 6.39 3.65 -9.25
C VAL A 200 6.79 4.17 -7.88
N ALA A 201 7.88 3.67 -7.30
CA ALA A 201 8.35 4.07 -5.97
C ALA A 201 8.69 5.56 -5.89
N PHE A 202 9.27 6.12 -6.97
CA PHE A 202 9.57 7.54 -7.04
C PHE A 202 8.30 8.39 -7.15
N SER A 203 7.37 8.03 -8.07
CA SER A 203 6.10 8.74 -8.23
C SER A 203 5.24 8.70 -6.96
N ASP A 204 5.28 7.59 -6.23
CA ASP A 204 4.60 7.40 -4.96
C ASP A 204 5.08 8.41 -3.92
N VAL A 205 6.39 8.50 -3.71
CA VAL A 205 6.98 9.46 -2.76
C VAL A 205 6.66 10.91 -3.12
N VAL A 206 6.68 11.25 -4.41
CA VAL A 206 6.37 12.61 -4.87
C VAL A 206 4.90 12.95 -4.63
N VAL A 207 3.98 12.03 -4.91
CA VAL A 207 2.54 12.25 -4.69
C VAL A 207 2.22 12.28 -3.21
N ASP A 208 2.82 11.40 -2.38
CA ASP A 208 2.69 11.43 -0.93
C ASP A 208 3.09 12.79 -0.36
N SER A 209 4.21 13.34 -0.84
CA SER A 209 4.66 14.68 -0.44
C SER A 209 3.64 15.77 -0.81
N MET A 210 3.00 15.67 -1.98
CA MET A 210 1.93 16.61 -2.40
C MET A 210 0.69 16.50 -1.51
N VAL A 211 0.33 15.31 -1.08
CA VAL A 211 -0.79 15.06 -0.16
C VAL A 211 -0.49 15.65 1.21
N VAL A 212 0.71 15.40 1.75
CA VAL A 212 1.15 15.95 3.04
C VAL A 212 1.21 17.50 3.01
N GLU A 213 1.74 18.08 1.94
CA GLU A 213 1.76 19.55 1.77
C GLU A 213 0.35 20.16 1.79
N ARG A 214 -0.63 19.49 1.17
CA ARG A 214 -2.04 19.95 1.16
C ARG A 214 -2.76 19.72 2.47
N ALA A 215 -2.42 18.65 3.18
CA ALA A 215 -2.98 18.36 4.49
C ALA A 215 -2.47 19.31 5.58
N ARG A 216 -1.33 19.98 5.33
CA ARG A 216 -0.71 20.89 6.29
C ARG A 216 -1.58 22.13 6.53
N GLY A 217 -2.02 22.32 7.77
CA GLY A 217 -2.91 23.44 8.15
C GLY A 217 -4.40 23.16 7.95
N GLU A 218 -4.78 22.03 7.39
CA GLU A 218 -6.17 21.61 7.24
C GLU A 218 -6.68 20.86 8.48
N SER A 219 -8.00 20.74 8.58
CA SER A 219 -8.63 19.96 9.65
C SER A 219 -8.29 18.47 9.51
N GLN A 220 -8.33 17.74 10.60
CA GLN A 220 -8.13 16.28 10.62
C GLN A 220 -9.10 15.56 9.68
N SER A 221 -10.35 16.03 9.58
CA SER A 221 -11.34 15.51 8.65
C SER A 221 -10.93 15.67 7.18
N THR A 222 -10.38 16.82 6.79
CA THR A 222 -9.90 17.08 5.43
C THR A 222 -8.69 16.20 5.09
N SER A 223 -7.75 16.08 6.03
CA SER A 223 -6.58 15.22 5.88
C SER A 223 -6.98 13.75 5.72
N GLY A 224 -7.93 13.26 6.51
CA GLY A 224 -8.49 11.92 6.39
C GLY A 224 -9.18 11.69 5.04
N SER A 225 -9.93 12.68 4.54
CA SER A 225 -10.58 12.61 3.23
C SER A 225 -9.57 12.54 2.08
N LEU A 226 -8.45 13.27 2.16
CA LEU A 226 -7.36 13.19 1.18
C LEU A 226 -6.72 11.80 1.15
N GLN A 227 -6.45 11.20 2.31
CA GLN A 227 -5.93 9.83 2.41
C GLN A 227 -6.94 8.82 1.85
N SER A 228 -8.22 8.98 2.15
CA SER A 228 -9.29 8.14 1.60
C SER A 228 -9.36 8.22 0.08
N LEU A 229 -9.14 9.39 -0.51
CA LEU A 229 -9.05 9.56 -1.96
C LEU A 229 -7.87 8.76 -2.54
N CYS A 230 -6.69 8.83 -1.92
CA CYS A 230 -5.49 8.12 -2.35
C CYS A 230 -5.70 6.60 -2.33
N TRP A 231 -5.97 6.05 -1.16
CA TRP A 231 -6.12 4.61 -0.96
C TRP A 231 -7.34 4.03 -1.67
N GLY A 232 -8.46 4.78 -1.70
CA GLY A 232 -9.66 4.40 -2.45
C GLY A 232 -9.40 4.31 -3.95
N SER A 233 -8.68 5.29 -4.53
CA SER A 233 -8.31 5.27 -5.94
C SER A 233 -7.38 4.08 -6.26
N SER A 234 -6.40 3.80 -5.42
CA SER A 234 -5.51 2.65 -5.56
C SER A 234 -6.27 1.31 -5.47
N ALA A 235 -7.19 1.19 -4.52
CA ALA A 235 -8.01 -0.01 -4.36
C ALA A 235 -8.88 -0.27 -5.59
N VAL A 236 -9.53 0.77 -6.14
CA VAL A 236 -10.30 0.65 -7.39
C VAL A 236 -9.40 0.19 -8.54
N GLY A 237 -8.20 0.77 -8.68
CA GLY A 237 -7.19 0.34 -9.66
C GLY A 237 -6.80 -1.13 -9.48
N GLY A 238 -6.60 -1.58 -8.24
CA GLY A 238 -6.27 -2.96 -7.89
C GLY A 238 -7.37 -3.95 -8.28
N ILE A 239 -8.64 -3.59 -8.06
CA ILE A 239 -9.80 -4.42 -8.48
C ILE A 239 -9.86 -4.52 -10.01
N VAL A 240 -9.72 -3.38 -10.72
CA VAL A 240 -9.67 -3.35 -12.20
C VAL A 240 -8.53 -4.24 -12.71
N SER A 241 -7.35 -4.11 -12.14
CA SER A 241 -6.19 -4.94 -12.44
C SER A 241 -6.48 -6.43 -12.25
N ALA A 242 -7.03 -6.80 -11.10
CA ALA A 242 -7.33 -8.19 -10.77
C ALA A 242 -8.36 -8.81 -11.73
N TYR A 243 -9.38 -8.03 -12.13
CA TYR A 243 -10.42 -8.48 -13.05
C TYR A 243 -9.87 -8.78 -14.45
N PHE A 244 -9.00 -7.89 -14.98
CA PHE A 244 -8.51 -8.01 -16.35
C PHE A 244 -7.22 -8.84 -16.50
N SER A 245 -6.41 -9.01 -15.44
CA SER A 245 -5.07 -9.58 -15.53
C SER A 245 -5.04 -10.98 -16.14
N GLY A 246 -5.91 -11.86 -15.68
CA GLY A 246 -5.97 -13.25 -16.16
C GLY A 246 -6.46 -13.33 -17.58
N SER A 247 -7.61 -12.72 -17.88
CA SER A 247 -8.24 -12.76 -19.21
C SER A 247 -7.37 -12.15 -20.30
N LEU A 248 -6.64 -11.06 -19.99
CA LEU A 248 -5.72 -10.44 -20.96
C LEU A 248 -4.50 -11.31 -21.24
N VAL A 249 -3.94 -11.96 -20.22
CA VAL A 249 -2.81 -12.88 -20.41
C VAL A 249 -3.25 -14.09 -21.23
N ASP A 250 -4.41 -14.65 -20.90
CA ASP A 250 -4.94 -15.84 -21.57
C ASP A 250 -5.30 -15.58 -23.04
N ALA A 251 -6.01 -14.46 -23.33
CA ALA A 251 -6.51 -14.16 -24.67
C ALA A 251 -5.46 -13.54 -25.61
N TYR A 252 -4.54 -12.72 -25.11
CA TYR A 252 -3.62 -11.92 -25.92
C TYR A 252 -2.14 -12.15 -25.63
N GLY A 253 -1.82 -12.94 -24.59
CA GLY A 253 -0.45 -13.24 -24.17
C GLY A 253 0.24 -12.11 -23.39
N VAL A 254 1.38 -12.45 -22.81
CA VAL A 254 2.10 -11.59 -21.85
C VAL A 254 2.64 -10.30 -22.48
N ARG A 255 3.13 -10.35 -23.73
CA ARG A 255 3.69 -9.19 -24.44
C ARG A 255 2.66 -8.10 -24.66
N PHE A 256 1.43 -8.48 -25.00
CA PHE A 256 0.32 -7.53 -25.14
C PHE A 256 0.02 -6.84 -23.80
N VAL A 257 0.02 -7.60 -22.70
CA VAL A 257 -0.23 -7.06 -21.36
C VAL A 257 0.86 -6.05 -20.97
N PHE A 258 2.12 -6.31 -21.29
CA PHE A 258 3.21 -5.33 -21.08
C PHE A 258 3.00 -4.06 -21.92
N GLY A 259 2.57 -4.19 -23.17
CA GLY A 259 2.21 -3.06 -24.03
C GLY A 259 1.09 -2.21 -23.42
N VAL A 260 0.01 -2.83 -22.96
CA VAL A 260 -1.08 -2.13 -22.24
C VAL A 260 -0.57 -1.49 -20.97
N THR A 261 0.29 -2.19 -20.20
CA THR A 261 0.86 -1.67 -18.97
C THR A 261 1.73 -0.42 -19.22
N ALA A 262 2.40 -0.30 -20.37
CA ALA A 262 3.22 0.85 -20.72
C ALA A 262 2.42 2.17 -20.80
N PHE A 263 1.12 2.12 -21.17
CA PHE A 263 0.26 3.30 -21.21
C PHE A 263 -0.08 3.85 -19.82
N LEU A 264 -0.07 3.01 -18.80
CA LEU A 264 -0.47 3.41 -17.44
C LEU A 264 0.49 4.46 -16.82
N PRO A 265 1.81 4.29 -16.83
CA PRO A 265 2.74 5.33 -16.38
C PRO A 265 2.66 6.61 -17.22
N LEU A 266 2.32 6.54 -18.54
CA LEU A 266 2.10 7.73 -19.35
C LEU A 266 0.91 8.55 -18.84
N MET A 267 -0.13 7.93 -18.30
CA MET A 267 -1.22 8.66 -17.63
C MET A 267 -0.70 9.46 -16.44
N THR A 268 0.25 8.93 -15.65
CA THR A 268 0.91 9.68 -14.58
C THR A 268 1.64 10.91 -15.12
N SER A 269 2.40 10.76 -16.21
CA SER A 269 3.08 11.89 -16.88
C SER A 269 2.08 12.93 -17.42
N ALA A 270 0.98 12.48 -18.01
CA ALA A 270 -0.04 13.37 -18.57
C ALA A 270 -0.74 14.19 -17.47
N VAL A 271 -1.17 13.54 -16.38
CA VAL A 271 -1.85 14.25 -15.29
C VAL A 271 -0.90 15.12 -14.46
N ALA A 272 0.39 14.84 -14.46
CA ALA A 272 1.39 15.71 -13.82
C ALA A 272 1.38 17.12 -14.40
N VAL A 273 0.97 17.29 -15.67
CA VAL A 273 0.80 18.61 -16.30
C VAL A 273 -0.28 19.45 -15.61
N LEU A 274 -1.29 18.81 -15.03
CA LEU A 274 -2.39 19.47 -14.30
C LEU A 274 -1.96 19.98 -12.91
N VAL A 275 -0.81 19.53 -12.40
CA VAL A 275 -0.27 19.97 -11.12
C VAL A 275 0.17 21.43 -11.24
N LYS A 276 -0.54 22.32 -10.54
CA LYS A 276 -0.18 23.73 -10.44
C LYS A 276 0.93 23.90 -9.41
N GLU A 277 2.13 24.14 -9.87
CA GLU A 277 3.31 24.37 -9.03
C GLU A 277 3.97 25.68 -9.44
N GLN A 278 4.39 26.49 -8.47
CA GLN A 278 5.13 27.71 -8.76
C GLN A 278 6.59 27.38 -9.12
N ARG A 279 7.10 28.02 -10.16
CA ARG A 279 8.51 27.88 -10.49
C ARG A 279 9.39 28.40 -9.36
N VAL A 280 10.34 27.61 -8.96
CA VAL A 280 11.42 28.06 -8.06
C VAL A 280 12.27 29.07 -8.83
N PRO A 281 12.42 30.32 -8.34
CA PRO A 281 13.24 31.32 -9.02
C PRO A 281 14.66 30.80 -9.23
N SER A 282 15.22 31.06 -10.39
CA SER A 282 16.56 30.61 -10.78
C SER A 282 17.70 31.41 -10.10
N SER A 283 17.49 31.92 -8.90
CA SER A 283 18.57 32.49 -8.06
C SER A 283 19.70 31.48 -7.73
N TRP A 284 19.50 30.22 -8.11
CA TRP A 284 20.51 29.15 -8.05
C TRP A 284 21.65 29.29 -9.09
N GLY A 285 21.55 30.25 -10.01
CA GLY A 285 22.52 30.44 -11.11
C GLY A 285 23.82 31.16 -10.77
N HIS A 286 23.96 31.77 -9.58
CA HIS A 286 25.12 32.66 -9.36
C HIS A 286 26.27 32.08 -8.52
N ASN A 287 26.07 30.95 -7.77
CA ASN A 287 27.22 30.24 -7.17
C ASN A 287 26.88 28.76 -6.90
N PRO A 288 27.06 27.86 -7.87
CA PRO A 288 26.76 26.43 -7.70
C PRO A 288 27.63 25.75 -6.63
N LEU A 289 28.81 26.28 -6.33
CA LEU A 289 29.75 25.72 -5.34
C LEU A 289 29.34 26.00 -3.88
N ILE A 290 28.75 27.17 -3.61
CA ILE A 290 28.29 27.55 -2.24
C ILE A 290 26.96 26.89 -1.93
N SER A 291 26.08 26.73 -2.93
CA SER A 291 24.80 26.05 -2.77
C SER A 291 24.98 24.54 -2.58
N GLY A 292 25.97 23.94 -3.25
CA GLY A 292 26.27 22.51 -3.13
C GLY A 292 26.81 22.12 -1.74
N SER A 293 27.64 22.96 -1.13
CA SER A 293 28.18 22.67 0.21
C SER A 293 27.09 22.70 1.29
N ASN A 294 26.21 23.68 1.27
CA ASN A 294 25.09 23.79 2.20
C ASN A 294 24.08 22.65 2.01
N PHE A 295 23.87 22.22 0.76
CA PHE A 295 23.00 21.10 0.42
C PHE A 295 23.55 19.78 0.99
N ILE A 296 24.84 19.49 0.76
CA ILE A 296 25.49 18.27 1.27
C ILE A 296 25.51 18.27 2.80
N GLU A 297 25.80 19.41 3.44
CA GLU A 297 25.82 19.52 4.90
C GLU A 297 24.42 19.33 5.51
N ASN A 298 23.38 19.98 4.97
CA ASN A 298 21.99 19.78 5.40
C ASN A 298 21.53 18.33 5.17
N SER A 299 21.93 17.72 4.06
CA SER A 299 21.65 16.32 3.76
C SER A 299 22.28 15.40 4.77
N LYS A 300 23.55 15.63 5.07
CA LYS A 300 24.30 14.86 6.07
C LYS A 300 23.68 15.01 7.46
N GLN A 301 23.27 16.20 7.84
CA GLN A 301 22.59 16.44 9.12
C GLN A 301 21.25 15.69 9.20
N ASN A 302 20.41 15.75 8.15
CA ASN A 302 19.14 15.05 8.11
C ASN A 302 19.33 13.51 8.18
N ILE A 303 20.32 12.98 7.44
CA ILE A 303 20.67 11.55 7.50
C ILE A 303 21.19 11.16 8.88
N MET A 304 22.04 12.01 9.48
CA MET A 304 22.57 11.75 10.83
C MET A 304 21.47 11.78 11.88
N GLN A 305 20.52 12.72 11.80
CA GLN A 305 19.35 12.77 12.69
C GLN A 305 18.47 11.53 12.53
N LEU A 306 18.22 11.11 11.29
CA LEU A 306 17.45 9.89 10.99
C LEU A 306 18.13 8.64 11.56
N LEU A 307 19.46 8.51 11.34
CA LEU A 307 20.23 7.40 11.89
C LEU A 307 20.27 7.42 13.43
N ALA A 308 20.36 8.61 14.03
CA ALA A 308 20.29 8.78 15.47
C ALA A 308 18.91 8.36 16.02
N ALA A 309 17.82 8.74 15.34
CA ALA A 309 16.47 8.33 15.71
C ALA A 309 16.29 6.80 15.63
N VAL A 310 16.68 6.19 14.50
CA VAL A 310 16.56 4.73 14.30
C VAL A 310 17.41 3.95 15.32
N ARG A 311 18.55 4.51 15.77
CA ARG A 311 19.42 3.90 16.81
C ARG A 311 18.85 3.96 18.22
N GLN A 312 17.82 4.76 18.48
CA GLN A 312 17.16 4.76 19.79
C GLN A 312 16.59 3.38 20.08
N ARG A 313 16.82 2.86 21.27
CA ARG A 313 16.44 1.50 21.67
C ARG A 313 14.94 1.25 21.48
N ASP A 314 14.12 2.25 21.77
CA ASP A 314 12.66 2.17 21.70
C ASP A 314 12.14 2.10 20.25
N ILE A 315 12.95 2.49 19.27
CA ILE A 315 12.65 2.40 17.84
C ILE A 315 13.37 1.18 17.23
N LEU A 316 14.64 0.97 17.58
CA LEU A 316 15.46 -0.09 17.01
C LEU A 316 14.92 -1.49 17.30
N LEU A 317 14.52 -1.78 18.56
CA LEU A 317 14.08 -3.12 18.95
C LEU A 317 12.78 -3.54 18.27
N PRO A 318 11.71 -2.72 18.26
CA PRO A 318 10.50 -3.05 17.49
C PRO A 318 10.75 -3.16 15.99
N THR A 319 11.60 -2.31 15.45
CA THR A 319 11.96 -2.34 14.02
C THR A 319 12.71 -3.62 13.66
N LEU A 320 13.63 -4.05 14.51
CA LEU A 320 14.34 -5.33 14.35
C LEU A 320 13.36 -6.51 14.39
N PHE A 321 12.39 -6.49 15.31
CA PHE A 321 11.34 -7.50 15.34
C PHE A 321 10.56 -7.56 14.02
N ILE A 322 10.09 -6.40 13.52
CA ILE A 322 9.35 -6.32 12.24
C ILE A 322 10.21 -6.87 11.10
N PHE A 323 11.49 -6.47 11.03
CA PHE A 323 12.41 -6.98 10.00
C PHE A 323 12.52 -8.51 10.05
N LEU A 324 12.77 -9.08 11.23
CA LEU A 324 12.93 -10.54 11.39
C LEU A 324 11.61 -11.29 11.12
N TRP A 325 10.47 -10.69 11.50
CA TRP A 325 9.16 -11.27 11.21
C TRP A 325 8.85 -11.30 9.71
N GLN A 326 9.23 -10.26 8.97
CA GLN A 326 9.10 -10.21 7.50
C GLN A 326 10.16 -11.04 6.77
N ALA A 327 11.32 -11.28 7.38
CA ALA A 327 12.43 -12.01 6.77
C ALA A 327 12.27 -13.53 6.80
N THR A 328 11.10 -14.05 7.15
CA THR A 328 10.82 -15.48 7.12
C THR A 328 10.69 -15.99 5.67
N PRO A 329 11.21 -17.19 5.35
CA PRO A 329 11.22 -17.71 3.98
C PRO A 329 9.81 -17.91 3.43
N GLN A 330 9.65 -17.67 2.13
CA GLN A 330 8.37 -17.72 1.40
C GLN A 330 8.42 -18.76 0.29
N SER A 331 7.29 -19.46 0.03
CA SER A 331 7.16 -20.50 -0.99
C SER A 331 6.31 -20.09 -2.20
N ASP A 332 5.94 -18.81 -2.33
CA ASP A 332 4.96 -18.32 -3.31
C ASP A 332 5.32 -18.66 -4.76
N SER A 333 6.60 -18.49 -5.15
CA SER A 333 7.04 -18.81 -6.50
C SER A 333 6.94 -20.31 -6.79
N ALA A 334 7.34 -21.16 -5.83
CA ALA A 334 7.24 -22.61 -5.99
C ALA A 334 5.77 -23.05 -6.10
N MET A 335 4.89 -22.47 -5.30
CA MET A 335 3.43 -22.70 -5.36
C MET A 335 2.83 -22.23 -6.69
N PHE A 336 3.27 -21.10 -7.22
CA PHE A 336 2.82 -20.62 -8.53
C PHE A 336 3.16 -21.64 -9.65
N PHE A 337 4.39 -22.16 -9.67
CA PHE A 337 4.78 -23.19 -10.63
C PHE A 337 4.01 -24.50 -10.44
N PHE A 338 3.78 -24.91 -9.21
CA PHE A 338 2.99 -26.11 -8.91
C PHE A 338 1.55 -25.96 -9.42
N THR A 339 0.88 -24.85 -9.12
CA THR A 339 -0.51 -24.63 -9.54
C THR A 339 -0.64 -24.51 -11.06
N THR A 340 0.33 -23.93 -11.75
CA THR A 340 0.30 -23.77 -13.20
C THR A 340 0.77 -25.02 -13.95
N ASN A 341 1.88 -25.65 -13.54
CA ASN A 341 2.48 -26.78 -14.27
C ASN A 341 1.90 -28.13 -13.86
N LYS A 342 1.59 -28.32 -12.56
CA LYS A 342 1.11 -29.62 -12.04
C LYS A 342 -0.42 -29.69 -12.02
N LEU A 343 -1.09 -28.61 -11.56
CA LEU A 343 -2.56 -28.55 -11.50
C LEU A 343 -3.19 -28.01 -12.79
N GLY A 344 -2.41 -27.38 -13.67
CA GLY A 344 -2.87 -26.86 -14.95
C GLY A 344 -3.79 -25.64 -14.84
N PHE A 345 -3.66 -24.82 -13.79
CA PHE A 345 -4.48 -23.63 -13.63
C PHE A 345 -4.18 -22.60 -14.72
N SER A 346 -5.24 -22.17 -15.42
CA SER A 346 -5.15 -21.17 -16.47
C SER A 346 -4.87 -19.77 -15.91
N PRO A 347 -4.29 -18.86 -16.71
CA PRO A 347 -4.11 -17.45 -16.33
C PRO A 347 -5.44 -16.79 -15.94
N GLU A 348 -6.53 -17.13 -16.64
CA GLU A 348 -7.87 -16.62 -16.32
C GLU A 348 -8.32 -17.04 -14.91
N PHE A 349 -8.12 -18.32 -14.55
CA PHE A 349 -8.47 -18.82 -13.22
C PHE A 349 -7.64 -18.11 -12.14
N LEU A 350 -6.32 -17.95 -12.34
CA LEU A 350 -5.46 -17.22 -11.42
C LEU A 350 -5.84 -15.73 -11.30
N GLY A 351 -6.33 -15.12 -12.38
CA GLY A 351 -6.92 -13.79 -12.35
C GLY A 351 -8.16 -13.71 -11.45
N ARG A 352 -9.05 -14.72 -11.52
CA ARG A 352 -10.22 -14.84 -10.64
C ARG A 352 -9.81 -15.01 -9.15
N VAL A 353 -8.82 -15.85 -8.87
CA VAL A 353 -8.25 -16.00 -7.52
C VAL A 353 -7.72 -14.65 -7.03
N LYS A 354 -7.01 -13.89 -7.89
CA LYS A 354 -6.50 -12.55 -7.56
C LYS A 354 -7.62 -11.56 -7.24
N LEU A 355 -8.74 -11.62 -7.96
CA LEU A 355 -9.92 -10.79 -7.67
C LEU A 355 -10.48 -11.12 -6.27
N VAL A 356 -10.65 -12.41 -5.97
CA VAL A 356 -11.14 -12.87 -4.67
C VAL A 356 -10.21 -12.41 -3.54
N THR A 357 -8.88 -12.57 -3.72
CA THR A 357 -7.91 -12.13 -2.72
C THR A 357 -7.85 -10.61 -2.56
N SER A 358 -8.12 -9.84 -3.62
CA SER A 358 -8.22 -8.38 -3.52
C SER A 358 -9.40 -7.95 -2.64
N VAL A 359 -10.54 -8.61 -2.77
CA VAL A 359 -11.70 -8.40 -1.88
C VAL A 359 -11.40 -8.91 -0.47
N ALA A 360 -10.78 -10.08 -0.34
CA ALA A 360 -10.39 -10.66 0.95
C ALA A 360 -9.45 -9.75 1.74
N SER A 361 -8.57 -9.03 1.07
CA SER A 361 -7.69 -8.04 1.69
C SER A 361 -8.48 -6.93 2.39
N LEU A 362 -9.55 -6.41 1.76
CA LEU A 362 -10.45 -5.43 2.38
C LEU A 362 -11.17 -6.00 3.60
N VAL A 363 -11.60 -7.27 3.53
CA VAL A 363 -12.20 -7.97 4.68
C VAL A 363 -11.20 -8.09 5.82
N GLY A 364 -9.92 -8.37 5.54
CA GLY A 364 -8.85 -8.43 6.53
C GLY A 364 -8.64 -7.10 7.27
N VAL A 365 -8.66 -5.97 6.54
CA VAL A 365 -8.61 -4.63 7.14
C VAL A 365 -9.85 -4.38 8.02
N ALA A 366 -11.05 -4.71 7.53
CA ALA A 366 -12.28 -4.55 8.30
C ALA A 366 -12.26 -5.40 9.59
N LEU A 367 -11.78 -6.63 9.52
CA LEU A 367 -11.62 -7.53 10.66
C LEU A 367 -10.66 -6.95 11.71
N TYR A 368 -9.52 -6.41 11.26
CA TYR A 368 -8.61 -5.73 12.16
C TYR A 368 -9.27 -4.55 12.87
N ASN A 369 -9.95 -3.68 12.13
CA ASN A 369 -10.61 -2.51 12.68
C ASN A 369 -11.75 -2.86 13.65
N ALA A 370 -12.53 -3.91 13.35
CA ALA A 370 -13.65 -4.33 14.18
C ALA A 370 -13.21 -4.99 15.49
N PHE A 371 -12.20 -5.85 15.45
CA PHE A 371 -11.89 -6.76 16.55
C PHE A 371 -10.47 -6.61 17.12
N LEU A 372 -9.46 -6.32 16.28
CA LEU A 372 -8.06 -6.41 16.68
C LEU A 372 -7.46 -5.08 17.12
N LYS A 373 -8.00 -3.93 16.72
CA LYS A 373 -7.42 -2.62 17.01
C LYS A 373 -7.21 -2.30 18.49
N ASN A 374 -8.01 -2.89 19.38
CA ASN A 374 -7.93 -2.68 20.82
C ASN A 374 -7.14 -3.78 21.54
N VAL A 375 -6.63 -4.77 20.81
CA VAL A 375 -5.85 -5.87 21.36
C VAL A 375 -4.37 -5.45 21.43
N PRO A 376 -3.63 -5.76 22.51
CA PRO A 376 -2.20 -5.47 22.60
C PRO A 376 -1.41 -6.07 21.43
N LEU A 377 -0.47 -5.29 20.88
CA LEU A 377 0.30 -5.67 19.68
C LEU A 377 0.97 -7.04 19.81
N ARG A 378 1.60 -7.33 20.97
CA ARG A 378 2.25 -8.63 21.22
C ARG A 378 1.29 -9.80 21.05
N LYS A 379 0.04 -9.66 21.55
CA LYS A 379 -1.01 -10.70 21.43
C LYS A 379 -1.48 -10.86 19.99
N ILE A 380 -1.60 -9.76 19.24
CA ILE A 380 -1.99 -9.83 17.83
C ILE A 380 -0.93 -10.60 17.05
N PHE A 381 0.36 -10.20 17.14
CA PHE A 381 1.43 -10.91 16.43
C PHE A 381 1.52 -12.38 16.83
N LEU A 382 1.40 -12.70 18.12
CA LEU A 382 1.39 -14.09 18.59
C LEU A 382 0.26 -14.89 17.94
N LEU A 383 -0.98 -14.40 18.08
CA LEU A 383 -2.16 -15.09 17.62
C LEU A 383 -2.18 -15.25 16.10
N THR A 384 -1.95 -14.15 15.37
CA THR A 384 -1.99 -14.16 13.90
C THR A 384 -0.85 -14.98 13.29
N THR A 385 0.33 -15.00 13.89
CA THR A 385 1.44 -15.83 13.41
C THR A 385 1.16 -17.33 13.64
N ILE A 386 0.65 -17.72 14.81
CA ILE A 386 0.30 -19.13 15.08
C ILE A 386 -0.83 -19.58 14.14
N ILE A 387 -1.91 -18.82 14.04
CA ILE A 387 -3.04 -19.15 13.15
C ILE A 387 -2.57 -19.14 11.70
N GLY A 388 -1.75 -18.16 11.28
CA GLY A 388 -1.22 -18.06 9.93
C GLY A 388 -0.34 -19.24 9.56
N SER A 389 0.57 -19.64 10.45
CA SER A 389 1.40 -20.83 10.24
C SER A 389 0.53 -22.10 10.13
N THR A 390 -0.47 -22.25 10.99
CA THR A 390 -1.37 -23.42 10.95
C THR A 390 -2.19 -23.46 9.66
N LEU A 391 -2.77 -22.32 9.25
CA LEU A 391 -3.52 -22.22 8.00
C LEU A 391 -2.62 -22.34 6.78
N GLY A 392 -1.38 -21.84 6.81
CA GLY A 392 -0.42 -22.03 5.73
C GLY A 392 -0.07 -23.52 5.49
N MET A 393 -0.20 -24.36 6.52
CA MET A 393 -0.03 -25.82 6.37
C MET A 393 -1.13 -26.45 5.51
N THR A 394 -2.30 -25.83 5.35
CA THR A 394 -3.36 -26.37 4.48
C THR A 394 -2.93 -26.46 3.02
N GLN A 395 -1.94 -25.66 2.58
CA GLN A 395 -1.35 -25.78 1.24
C GLN A 395 -0.71 -27.16 0.99
N VAL A 396 -0.27 -27.84 2.05
CA VAL A 396 0.24 -29.22 1.94
C VAL A 396 -0.87 -30.17 1.45
N PHE A 397 -2.13 -29.94 1.84
CA PHE A 397 -3.25 -30.78 1.36
C PHE A 397 -3.43 -30.66 -0.15
N LEU A 398 -3.29 -29.45 -0.70
CA LEU A 398 -3.33 -29.22 -2.14
C LEU A 398 -2.16 -29.92 -2.86
N VAL A 399 -0.95 -29.83 -2.29
CA VAL A 399 0.26 -30.42 -2.89
C VAL A 399 0.24 -31.94 -2.85
N THR A 400 -0.28 -32.54 -1.78
CA THR A 400 -0.40 -34.00 -1.62
C THR A 400 -1.65 -34.58 -2.28
N GLY A 401 -2.62 -33.75 -2.65
CA GLY A 401 -3.90 -34.17 -3.23
C GLY A 401 -4.92 -34.64 -2.20
N LEU A 402 -4.67 -34.48 -0.89
CA LEU A 402 -5.60 -34.86 0.17
C LEU A 402 -6.95 -34.14 0.07
N ASN A 403 -6.99 -32.92 -0.48
CA ASN A 403 -8.23 -32.19 -0.74
C ASN A 403 -9.20 -33.00 -1.62
N ARG A 404 -8.68 -33.78 -2.57
CA ARG A 404 -9.47 -34.63 -3.47
C ARG A 404 -10.08 -35.82 -2.75
N GLU A 405 -9.39 -36.38 -1.75
CA GLU A 405 -9.92 -37.45 -0.91
C GLU A 405 -11.12 -36.98 -0.08
N PHE A 406 -11.15 -35.68 0.28
CA PHE A 406 -12.31 -35.05 0.93
C PHE A 406 -13.39 -34.60 -0.07
N GLY A 407 -13.26 -34.89 -1.36
CA GLY A 407 -14.23 -34.51 -2.40
C GLY A 407 -14.19 -33.04 -2.80
N ILE A 408 -13.13 -32.30 -2.44
CA ILE A 408 -12.96 -30.89 -2.78
C ILE A 408 -12.04 -30.78 -3.99
N SER A 409 -12.50 -30.12 -5.08
CA SER A 409 -11.66 -29.88 -6.25
C SER A 409 -10.50 -28.93 -5.93
N ASP A 410 -9.42 -29.01 -6.69
CA ASP A 410 -8.22 -28.20 -6.51
C ASP A 410 -8.52 -26.71 -6.65
N GLU A 411 -9.42 -26.34 -7.59
CA GLU A 411 -9.82 -24.96 -7.84
C GLU A 411 -10.56 -24.36 -6.62
N TRP A 412 -11.57 -25.06 -6.10
CA TRP A 412 -12.32 -24.58 -4.95
C TRP A 412 -11.48 -24.54 -3.68
N PHE A 413 -10.60 -25.53 -3.51
CA PHE A 413 -9.66 -25.54 -2.40
C PHE A 413 -8.71 -24.33 -2.48
N SER A 414 -8.11 -24.08 -3.66
CA SER A 414 -7.18 -22.99 -3.88
C SER A 414 -7.82 -21.61 -3.66
N ILE A 415 -9.08 -21.41 -4.09
CA ILE A 415 -9.81 -20.16 -3.85
C ILE A 415 -10.04 -19.97 -2.34
N GLY A 416 -10.53 -21.00 -1.65
CA GLY A 416 -10.82 -20.93 -0.21
C GLY A 416 -9.57 -20.69 0.63
N ASP A 417 -8.50 -21.44 0.36
CA ASP A 417 -7.21 -21.31 1.01
C ASP A 417 -6.61 -19.90 0.81
N SER A 418 -6.55 -19.43 -0.44
CA SER A 418 -6.05 -18.09 -0.76
C SER A 418 -6.87 -16.97 -0.12
N LEU A 419 -8.19 -17.10 -0.04
CA LEU A 419 -9.07 -16.16 0.61
C LEU A 419 -8.75 -16.05 2.11
N ILE A 420 -8.71 -17.18 2.82
CA ILE A 420 -8.50 -17.21 4.27
C ILE A 420 -7.10 -16.70 4.63
N ILE A 421 -6.08 -17.17 3.92
CA ILE A 421 -4.69 -16.73 4.13
C ILE A 421 -4.56 -15.23 3.87
N THR A 422 -5.20 -14.70 2.82
CA THR A 422 -5.13 -13.26 2.50
C THR A 422 -5.80 -12.40 3.57
N VAL A 423 -7.00 -12.78 4.05
CA VAL A 423 -7.67 -12.07 5.14
C VAL A 423 -6.76 -11.98 6.37
N LEU A 424 -6.17 -13.12 6.76
CA LEU A 424 -5.32 -13.19 7.95
C LEU A 424 -4.00 -12.43 7.77
N SER A 425 -3.37 -12.57 6.60
CA SER A 425 -2.14 -11.85 6.26
C SER A 425 -2.35 -10.33 6.32
N GLN A 426 -3.46 -9.84 5.77
CA GLN A 426 -3.79 -8.41 5.83
C GLN A 426 -4.06 -7.95 7.26
N ALA A 427 -4.82 -8.73 8.04
CA ALA A 427 -5.08 -8.43 9.45
C ALA A 427 -3.79 -8.41 10.29
N SER A 428 -2.81 -9.28 9.96
CA SER A 428 -1.50 -9.35 10.60
C SER A 428 -0.57 -8.19 10.22
N PHE A 429 -0.74 -7.63 9.03
CA PHE A 429 0.08 -6.51 8.55
C PHE A 429 -0.36 -5.16 9.13
N MET A 430 -1.63 -4.98 9.46
CA MET A 430 -2.14 -3.74 10.05
C MET A 430 -1.39 -3.30 11.32
N PRO A 431 -1.08 -4.17 12.29
CA PRO A 431 -0.27 -3.83 13.45
C PRO A 431 1.11 -3.26 13.12
N VAL A 432 1.74 -3.69 12.01
CA VAL A 432 3.04 -3.16 11.57
C VAL A 432 2.94 -1.68 11.24
N LEU A 433 1.88 -1.29 10.50
CA LEU A 433 1.62 0.10 10.14
C LEU A 433 1.34 0.97 11.38
N VAL A 434 0.50 0.47 12.29
CA VAL A 434 0.17 1.16 13.53
C VAL A 434 1.39 1.32 14.41
N LEU A 435 2.22 0.29 14.54
CA LEU A 435 3.46 0.34 15.32
C LEU A 435 4.44 1.34 14.70
N ALA A 436 4.64 1.30 13.38
CA ALA A 436 5.50 2.26 12.68
C ALA A 436 5.05 3.71 12.92
N ALA A 437 3.74 3.97 12.86
CA ALA A 437 3.19 5.31 13.15
C ALA A 437 3.41 5.74 14.61
N LYS A 438 3.23 4.84 15.57
CA LYS A 438 3.45 5.12 17.01
C LYS A 438 4.91 5.38 17.37
N LEU A 439 5.85 4.79 16.63
CA LEU A 439 7.29 4.97 16.87
C LEU A 439 7.84 6.31 16.36
N CYS A 440 7.06 7.06 15.57
CA CYS A 440 7.49 8.31 14.97
C CYS A 440 7.32 9.48 15.93
N PRO A 441 8.41 10.16 16.38
CA PRO A 441 8.33 11.36 17.20
C PRO A 441 7.82 12.56 16.38
N SER A 442 7.24 13.55 17.07
CA SER A 442 6.75 14.78 16.46
C SER A 442 7.87 15.54 15.73
N GLY A 443 7.61 15.92 14.48
CA GLY A 443 8.52 16.68 13.62
C GLY A 443 9.36 15.85 12.65
N MET A 444 9.38 14.52 12.76
CA MET A 444 10.09 13.59 11.85
C MET A 444 9.20 12.46 11.34
N GLU A 445 7.88 12.59 11.50
CA GLU A 445 6.91 11.51 11.28
C GLU A 445 7.04 10.88 9.89
N ALA A 446 7.01 11.71 8.84
CA ALA A 446 7.00 11.22 7.46
C ALA A 446 8.30 10.49 7.10
N THR A 447 9.45 11.07 7.44
CA THR A 447 10.76 10.50 7.08
C THR A 447 11.04 9.22 7.85
N LEU A 448 10.75 9.21 9.15
CA LEU A 448 10.98 8.02 9.98
C LEU A 448 10.01 6.90 9.61
N PHE A 449 8.72 7.20 9.40
CA PHE A 449 7.75 6.22 8.93
C PHE A 449 8.18 5.59 7.60
N ALA A 450 8.57 6.40 6.60
CA ALA A 450 9.08 5.88 5.33
C ALA A 450 10.32 4.98 5.53
N THR A 451 11.20 5.31 6.48
CA THR A 451 12.38 4.50 6.81
C THR A 451 12.01 3.17 7.45
N LEU A 452 11.08 3.18 8.41
CA LEU A 452 10.59 1.95 9.06
C LEU A 452 9.91 1.03 8.05
N MET A 453 9.10 1.58 7.14
CA MET A 453 8.48 0.82 6.06
C MET A 453 9.52 0.29 5.06
N SER A 454 10.59 1.04 4.77
CA SER A 454 11.71 0.56 3.95
C SER A 454 12.44 -0.62 4.60
N ILE A 455 12.63 -0.59 5.92
CA ILE A 455 13.23 -1.71 6.68
C ILE A 455 12.31 -2.93 6.66
N SER A 456 10.99 -2.74 6.83
CA SER A 456 9.99 -3.82 6.68
C SER A 456 10.04 -4.46 5.29
N ASN A 457 10.09 -3.65 4.22
CA ASN A 457 10.26 -4.13 2.85
C ASN A 457 11.58 -4.89 2.67
N GLY A 458 12.67 -4.43 3.33
CA GLY A 458 13.94 -5.14 3.38
C GLY A 458 13.83 -6.55 3.99
N GLY A 459 13.05 -6.68 5.05
CA GLY A 459 12.70 -7.98 5.64
C GLY A 459 12.00 -8.89 4.62
N SER A 460 10.99 -8.39 3.90
CA SER A 460 10.28 -9.17 2.87
C SER A 460 11.20 -9.62 1.73
N VAL A 461 12.13 -8.76 1.29
CA VAL A 461 13.14 -9.13 0.28
C VAL A 461 14.03 -10.25 0.81
N ALA A 462 14.52 -10.13 2.05
CA ALA A 462 15.33 -11.18 2.68
C ALA A 462 14.55 -12.51 2.78
N GLY A 463 13.27 -12.47 3.18
CA GLY A 463 12.38 -13.63 3.22
C GLY A 463 12.20 -14.30 1.86
N GLY A 464 11.99 -13.51 0.81
CA GLY A 464 11.92 -14.00 -0.57
C GLY A 464 13.20 -14.68 -1.03
N LEU A 465 14.37 -14.09 -0.73
CA LEU A 465 15.68 -14.69 -1.06
C LEU A 465 15.94 -15.99 -0.27
N LEU A 466 15.59 -16.01 1.02
CA LEU A 466 15.68 -17.24 1.84
C LEU A 466 14.74 -18.32 1.29
N GLY A 467 13.52 -17.97 0.88
CA GLY A 467 12.59 -18.89 0.23
C GLY A 467 13.12 -19.44 -1.08
N ALA A 468 13.73 -18.60 -1.92
CA ALA A 468 14.38 -19.02 -3.16
C ALA A 468 15.55 -19.99 -2.89
N GLY A 469 16.39 -19.68 -1.90
CA GLY A 469 17.50 -20.56 -1.49
C GLY A 469 17.01 -21.92 -0.99
N LEU A 470 15.96 -21.97 -0.15
CA LEU A 470 15.35 -23.21 0.30
C LEU A 470 14.73 -24.00 -0.86
N THR A 471 14.05 -23.32 -1.79
CA THR A 471 13.47 -23.94 -2.99
C THR A 471 14.55 -24.66 -3.80
N GLN A 472 15.71 -24.01 -4.01
CA GLN A 472 16.84 -24.58 -4.72
C GLN A 472 17.48 -25.73 -3.93
N LEU A 473 17.72 -25.57 -2.62
CA LEU A 473 18.32 -26.61 -1.76
C LEU A 473 17.48 -27.89 -1.70
N LEU A 474 16.15 -27.75 -1.70
CA LEU A 474 15.22 -28.88 -1.69
C LEU A 474 15.00 -29.50 -3.08
N GLY A 475 15.64 -28.94 -4.12
CA GLY A 475 15.51 -29.44 -5.49
C GLY A 475 14.11 -29.28 -6.08
N VAL A 476 13.34 -28.27 -5.63
CA VAL A 476 12.04 -27.93 -6.22
C VAL A 476 12.29 -27.13 -7.50
N THR A 477 11.93 -27.73 -8.64
CA THR A 477 12.10 -27.14 -9.97
C THR A 477 10.75 -27.00 -10.67
N LYS A 478 10.75 -26.43 -11.88
CA LYS A 478 9.54 -26.31 -12.71
C LYS A 478 8.89 -27.66 -13.07
N ASP A 479 9.68 -28.75 -13.06
CA ASP A 479 9.27 -30.09 -13.47
C ASP A 479 9.18 -31.08 -12.29
N SER A 480 9.81 -30.77 -11.15
CA SER A 480 9.86 -31.63 -9.97
C SER A 480 9.37 -30.96 -8.70
N PHE A 481 8.28 -31.47 -8.16
CA PHE A 481 7.61 -30.95 -6.97
C PHE A 481 7.62 -31.92 -5.78
N GLY A 482 8.50 -32.96 -5.80
CA GLY A 482 8.53 -34.01 -4.77
C GLY A 482 8.72 -33.47 -3.36
N ASN A 483 9.56 -32.45 -3.18
CA ASN A 483 9.87 -31.85 -1.89
C ASN A 483 9.08 -30.54 -1.62
N LEU A 484 8.08 -30.20 -2.45
CA LEU A 484 7.34 -28.96 -2.28
C LEU A 484 6.55 -28.93 -0.95
N ALA A 485 5.96 -30.07 -0.57
CA ALA A 485 5.28 -30.19 0.72
C ALA A 485 6.24 -29.90 1.89
N LEU A 486 7.49 -30.43 1.82
CA LEU A 486 8.51 -30.17 2.83
C LEU A 486 8.91 -28.67 2.84
N LEU A 487 9.06 -28.04 1.67
CA LEU A 487 9.33 -26.60 1.56
C LEU A 487 8.25 -25.78 2.27
N ILE A 488 6.98 -26.06 2.01
CA ILE A 488 5.84 -25.37 2.65
C ILE A 488 5.89 -25.55 4.16
N VAL A 489 6.13 -26.75 4.65
CA VAL A 489 6.26 -27.04 6.09
C VAL A 489 7.40 -26.22 6.71
N ILE A 490 8.59 -26.21 6.09
CA ILE A 490 9.72 -25.42 6.60
C ILE A 490 9.41 -23.93 6.60
N CYS A 491 8.83 -23.38 5.54
CA CYS A 491 8.46 -21.96 5.46
C CYS A 491 7.45 -21.59 6.58
N ASN A 492 6.39 -22.39 6.75
CA ASN A 492 5.38 -22.11 7.78
C ASN A 492 5.92 -22.28 9.21
N LEU A 493 6.75 -23.29 9.48
CA LEU A 493 7.40 -23.42 10.79
C LEU A 493 8.41 -22.29 11.05
N SER A 494 9.14 -21.87 10.02
CA SER A 494 10.09 -20.75 10.13
C SER A 494 9.40 -19.44 10.49
N SER A 495 8.13 -19.25 10.12
CA SER A 495 7.35 -18.07 10.50
C SER A 495 7.11 -17.96 12.03
N LEU A 496 7.26 -19.05 12.78
CA LEU A 496 7.19 -19.07 14.24
C LEU A 496 8.50 -18.64 14.93
N LEU A 497 9.64 -18.64 14.22
CA LEU A 497 10.96 -18.33 14.79
C LEU A 497 11.05 -16.94 15.44
N PRO A 498 10.38 -15.88 14.94
CA PRO A 498 10.40 -14.57 15.58
C PRO A 498 9.55 -14.48 16.87
N LEU A 499 8.67 -15.44 17.17
CA LEU A 499 7.77 -15.36 18.32
C LEU A 499 8.48 -15.22 19.67
N PRO A 500 9.61 -15.89 19.97
CA PRO A 500 10.37 -15.67 21.20
C PRO A 500 10.86 -14.22 21.36
N LEU A 501 10.98 -13.49 20.26
CA LEU A 501 11.44 -12.10 20.22
C LEU A 501 10.31 -11.07 20.41
N LEU A 502 9.07 -11.49 20.69
CA LEU A 502 7.96 -10.59 20.99
C LEU A 502 8.25 -9.61 22.14
N GLY A 503 9.18 -9.96 23.02
CA GLY A 503 9.68 -9.06 24.07
C GLY A 503 10.34 -7.78 23.54
N LEU A 504 10.79 -7.73 22.26
CA LEU A 504 11.33 -6.54 21.62
C LEU A 504 10.25 -5.48 21.31
N LEU A 505 8.97 -5.89 21.27
CA LEU A 505 7.85 -4.95 21.07
C LEU A 505 7.53 -4.20 22.36
N PRO A 506 7.09 -2.93 22.27
CA PRO A 506 6.68 -2.16 23.44
C PRO A 506 5.56 -2.87 24.21
N GLU A 507 5.59 -2.73 25.52
CA GLU A 507 4.54 -3.24 26.40
C GLU A 507 3.45 -2.17 26.51
N GLU A 508 2.28 -2.42 25.93
CA GLU A 508 1.12 -1.56 26.15
C GLU A 508 0.48 -1.95 27.47
N ASN A 509 0.66 -1.14 28.52
CA ASN A 509 -0.11 -1.26 29.74
C ASN A 509 -1.52 -0.74 29.48
N PRO A 510 -2.57 -1.60 29.52
CA PRO A 510 -3.94 -1.16 29.38
C PRO A 510 -4.38 -0.21 30.51
N ASP A 511 -3.69 -0.26 31.66
CA ASP A 511 -3.97 0.57 32.83
C ASP A 511 -3.45 2.02 32.72
N ALA A 512 -2.48 2.30 31.87
CA ALA A 512 -1.99 3.65 31.64
C ALA A 512 -3.04 4.57 30.97
N LYS A 513 -3.92 4.02 30.13
CA LYS A 513 -5.03 4.77 29.53
C LYS A 513 -6.12 5.15 30.56
N ASN A 514 -6.32 4.35 31.60
CA ASN A 514 -7.29 4.63 32.65
C ASN A 514 -6.77 5.65 33.66
N ALA A 515 -5.46 5.77 33.85
CA ALA A 515 -4.83 6.76 34.72
C ALA A 515 -4.91 8.18 34.12
N ASP A 516 -4.73 8.31 32.81
CA ASP A 516 -4.84 9.60 32.09
C ASP A 516 -6.28 10.13 32.01
N ILE A 517 -7.27 9.23 31.85
CA ILE A 517 -8.69 9.59 31.87
C ILE A 517 -9.15 9.94 33.30
N GLY A 518 -8.53 9.35 34.32
CA GLY A 518 -8.79 9.68 35.73
C GLY A 518 -8.27 11.07 36.14
N GLN A 519 -7.12 11.47 35.64
CA GLN A 519 -6.54 12.79 35.92
C GLN A 519 -7.23 13.94 35.17
N THR A 520 -7.78 13.68 33.98
CA THR A 520 -8.53 14.70 33.20
C THR A 520 -9.94 14.97 33.77
N LYS A 521 -10.46 14.11 34.65
CA LYS A 521 -11.75 14.30 35.33
C LYS A 521 -11.65 14.92 36.73
N MET A 522 -10.43 15.18 37.24
CA MET A 522 -10.19 15.78 38.55
C MET A 522 -9.64 17.22 38.51
N ASN A 523 -9.50 17.83 37.32
CA ASN A 523 -9.13 19.24 37.19
C ASN A 523 -10.27 20.01 36.47
#